data_19f22236871722f182f5e46054749df1
#
_entry.id   19f22236871722f182f5e46054749df1
#
_cell.length_a   1.000
_cell.length_b   1.000
_cell.length_c   1.000
_cell.angle_alpha   90.00
_cell.angle_beta   90.00
_cell.angle_gamma   90.00
#
_symmetry.space_group_name_H-M   'P 1'
#
loop_
_entity.id
_entity.type
_entity.pdbx_description
1 polymer ?
#
loop_
_entity_poly.entity_id
_entity_poly.type
_entity_poly.pdbx_seq_one_letter_code
_entity_poly.pdbx_strand_id
1 'polypeptide(L)'
;LKTDVVNHLYFSLKLRIIGHSKLKIILLMKDQRKVLFLITVAALGYFVDIYDLVLFGVVKAESLAHILPNASDLERAAQGKFLFNIQMLGMLLGGILWGVLGDKKGRLKVLFGSILLYSLANVANAFVTDIPSYVLIRLLAGIGLAGELGAGITLISELMPKETRGYGTMIVVTFGALGAVAASLIGAEGQAVAAFIESLSGWKPANWQVVYLIGGTMGLVLLLLRVGALESGFFKQMDQDKHIQKGNLKLIFGKKDNLIKYLHCISIGIPIWYTVGLLVMNSADNFGPWLGVYDISNGKAVMYCYLGLSAGDLLAGFLSQWWKSRKKVVRLYLWFSLATTLFFLIYLHSINISSATYYLLCFLLGAGTGYWAIFVTIAAEQFGTNIRSTAANTIPNFVRGSVNIVVMLFGLLLSMGINEGLSAVVVGAIFISLALYSLSQLKETFGKDLDYFELS
;
A
#
# COMPACT_ATOMS: atom_id res chain seq x y z
N LEU A 1 -6.24 53.84 47.19
CA LEU A 1 -6.84 52.50 47.49
C LEU A 1 -7.73 51.95 46.34
N LYS A 2 -8.55 52.78 45.64
CA LYS A 2 -9.37 52.27 44.51
C LYS A 2 -8.59 51.99 43.24
N THR A 3 -7.53 52.75 42.98
CA THR A 3 -6.66 52.56 41.78
C THR A 3 -5.77 51.34 41.89
N ASP A 4 -5.33 50.97 43.08
CA ASP A 4 -4.44 49.79 43.29
C ASP A 4 -5.19 48.47 43.15
N VAL A 5 -6.46 48.41 43.55
CA VAL A 5 -7.29 47.22 43.41
C VAL A 5 -7.63 46.97 41.94
N VAL A 6 -7.90 48.01 41.13
CA VAL A 6 -8.17 47.89 39.70
C VAL A 6 -6.92 47.43 38.94
N ASN A 7 -5.74 47.96 39.28
CA ASN A 7 -4.48 47.55 38.69
C ASN A 7 -4.13 46.09 39.03
N HIS A 8 -4.39 45.67 40.26
CA HIS A 8 -4.15 44.26 40.66
C HIS A 8 -5.11 43.29 39.98
N LEU A 9 -6.39 43.66 39.79
CA LEU A 9 -7.35 42.87 39.05
C LEU A 9 -6.98 42.79 37.56
N TYR A 10 -6.58 43.91 36.94
CA TYR A 10 -6.17 43.95 35.53
C TYR A 10 -4.91 43.13 35.31
N PHE A 11 -3.94 43.16 36.20
CA PHE A 11 -2.71 42.37 36.13
C PHE A 11 -2.98 40.86 36.34
N SER A 12 -3.90 40.48 37.23
CA SER A 12 -4.28 39.09 37.46
C SER A 12 -5.10 38.52 36.30
N LEU A 13 -5.99 39.32 35.68
CA LEU A 13 -6.74 38.93 34.47
C LEU A 13 -5.79 38.76 33.28
N LYS A 14 -4.82 39.67 33.10
CA LYS A 14 -3.83 39.60 32.03
C LYS A 14 -2.93 38.36 32.15
N LEU A 15 -2.50 38.02 33.38
CA LEU A 15 -1.76 36.79 33.66
C LEU A 15 -2.59 35.51 33.44
N ARG A 16 -3.90 35.52 33.77
CA ARG A 16 -4.81 34.40 33.46
C ARG A 16 -5.02 34.24 31.99
N ILE A 17 -5.22 35.31 31.20
CA ILE A 17 -5.40 35.26 29.75
C ILE A 17 -4.10 34.78 29.06
N ILE A 18 -2.93 35.28 29.47
CA ILE A 18 -1.62 34.85 28.95
C ILE A 18 -1.34 33.39 29.34
N GLY A 19 -1.66 32.99 30.57
CA GLY A 19 -1.54 31.61 31.02
C GLY A 19 -2.44 30.65 30.25
N HIS A 20 -3.69 31.04 30.00
CA HIS A 20 -4.63 30.23 29.18
C HIS A 20 -4.21 30.13 27.71
N SER A 21 -3.71 31.21 27.10
CA SER A 21 -3.21 31.19 25.72
C SER A 21 -1.94 30.36 25.57
N LYS A 22 -0.97 30.49 26.51
CA LYS A 22 0.23 29.64 26.54
C LYS A 22 -0.11 28.17 26.75
N LEU A 23 -1.03 27.86 27.69
CA LEU A 23 -1.46 26.51 27.95
C LEU A 23 -2.17 25.93 26.73
N LYS A 24 -3.03 26.70 26.06
CA LYS A 24 -3.71 26.28 24.80
C LYS A 24 -2.70 26.04 23.67
N ILE A 25 -1.67 26.88 23.54
CA ILE A 25 -0.59 26.70 22.55
C ILE A 25 0.21 25.44 22.87
N ILE A 26 0.58 25.21 24.13
CA ILE A 26 1.33 24.02 24.56
C ILE A 26 0.50 22.73 24.31
N LEU A 27 -0.80 22.77 24.60
CA LEU A 27 -1.71 21.64 24.32
C LEU A 27 -1.84 21.38 22.81
N LEU A 28 -2.02 22.43 22.00
CA LEU A 28 -2.05 22.33 20.54
C LEU A 28 -0.74 21.77 19.97
N MET A 29 0.41 22.23 20.47
CA MET A 29 1.73 21.70 20.06
C MET A 29 1.92 20.23 20.49
N LYS A 30 1.40 19.85 21.65
CA LYS A 30 1.45 18.46 22.12
C LYS A 30 0.58 17.55 21.26
N ASP A 31 -0.59 18.00 20.86
CA ASP A 31 -1.47 17.24 19.95
C ASP A 31 -0.91 17.15 18.53
N GLN A 32 -0.29 18.20 18.00
CA GLN A 32 0.42 18.18 16.72
C GLN A 32 1.59 17.19 16.71
N ARG A 33 2.38 17.14 17.78
CA ARG A 33 3.48 16.17 17.90
C ARG A 33 2.97 14.72 17.91
N LYS A 34 1.83 14.49 18.57
CA LYS A 34 1.18 13.16 18.56
C LYS A 34 0.76 12.74 17.16
N VAL A 35 0.10 13.64 16.44
CA VAL A 35 -0.34 13.39 15.05
C VAL A 35 0.85 13.14 14.14
N LEU A 36 1.90 13.97 14.23
CA LEU A 36 3.12 13.78 13.43
C LEU A 36 3.79 12.43 13.73
N PHE A 37 3.92 12.07 14.99
CA PHE A 37 4.47 10.79 15.41
C PHE A 37 3.65 9.61 14.83
N LEU A 38 2.32 9.70 14.91
CA LEU A 38 1.43 8.68 14.34
C LEU A 38 1.61 8.52 12.83
N ILE A 39 1.66 9.64 12.10
CA ILE A 39 1.91 9.65 10.64
C ILE A 39 3.27 9.02 10.33
N THR A 40 4.32 9.36 11.10
CA THR A 40 5.66 8.80 10.91
C THR A 40 5.68 7.28 11.13
N VAL A 41 5.08 6.82 12.23
CA VAL A 41 5.01 5.36 12.53
C VAL A 41 4.18 4.61 11.50
N ALA A 42 3.08 5.20 11.01
CA ALA A 42 2.28 4.61 9.95
C ALA A 42 3.03 4.61 8.60
N ALA A 43 3.77 5.68 8.29
CA ALA A 43 4.57 5.78 7.07
C ALA A 43 5.72 4.76 7.06
N LEU A 44 6.43 4.61 8.17
CA LEU A 44 7.47 3.57 8.33
C LEU A 44 6.87 2.16 8.22
N GLY A 45 5.68 1.94 8.80
CA GLY A 45 5.00 0.66 8.67
C GLY A 45 4.66 0.33 7.24
N TYR A 46 4.07 1.27 6.53
CA TYR A 46 3.72 1.07 5.14
C TYR A 46 4.95 0.97 4.22
N PHE A 47 6.07 1.64 4.57
CA PHE A 47 7.36 1.45 3.88
C PHE A 47 7.83 0.00 3.96
N VAL A 48 7.82 -0.60 5.14
CA VAL A 48 8.22 -2.01 5.32
C VAL A 48 7.22 -2.95 4.64
N ASP A 49 5.92 -2.65 4.71
CA ASP A 49 4.85 -3.41 4.01
C ASP A 49 5.10 -3.47 2.49
N ILE A 50 5.38 -2.34 1.85
CA ILE A 50 5.64 -2.29 0.40
C ILE A 50 7.01 -2.90 0.05
N TYR A 51 8.03 -2.73 0.90
CA TYR A 51 9.30 -3.44 0.76
C TYR A 51 9.04 -4.94 0.64
N ASP A 52 8.32 -5.54 1.59
CA ASP A 52 8.05 -6.96 1.66
C ASP A 52 7.14 -7.45 0.54
N LEU A 53 6.17 -6.65 0.12
CA LEU A 53 5.29 -6.96 -0.99
C LEU A 53 6.06 -7.15 -2.30
N VAL A 54 7.03 -6.29 -2.56
CA VAL A 54 7.82 -6.26 -3.79
C VAL A 54 9.03 -7.19 -3.73
N LEU A 55 9.57 -7.40 -2.54
CA LEU A 55 10.78 -8.19 -2.27
C LEU A 55 10.79 -9.53 -3.01
N PHE A 56 9.71 -10.32 -2.94
CA PHE A 56 9.66 -11.60 -3.64
C PHE A 56 9.83 -11.44 -5.15
N GLY A 57 9.23 -10.42 -5.76
CA GLY A 57 9.41 -10.12 -7.18
C GLY A 57 10.87 -9.88 -7.57
N VAL A 58 11.65 -9.29 -6.65
CA VAL A 58 13.08 -9.01 -6.83
C VAL A 58 13.91 -10.29 -6.69
N VAL A 59 13.65 -11.12 -5.67
CA VAL A 59 14.53 -12.26 -5.33
C VAL A 59 14.05 -13.62 -5.87
N LYS A 60 12.85 -13.70 -6.49
CA LYS A 60 12.21 -14.98 -6.89
C LYS A 60 13.12 -15.85 -7.79
N ALA A 61 13.81 -15.25 -8.76
CA ALA A 61 14.63 -15.98 -9.69
C ALA A 61 15.85 -16.61 -9.00
N GLU A 62 16.54 -15.84 -8.17
CA GLU A 62 17.71 -16.29 -7.42
C GLU A 62 17.33 -17.35 -6.36
N SER A 63 16.26 -17.10 -5.58
CA SER A 63 15.81 -18.04 -4.56
C SER A 63 15.36 -19.39 -5.16
N LEU A 64 14.66 -19.36 -6.30
CA LEU A 64 14.22 -20.57 -6.97
C LEU A 64 15.37 -21.31 -7.66
N ALA A 65 16.36 -20.60 -8.21
CA ALA A 65 17.56 -21.24 -8.72
C ALA A 65 18.36 -21.95 -7.60
N HIS A 66 18.35 -21.40 -6.39
CA HIS A 66 19.00 -22.00 -5.22
C HIS A 66 18.23 -23.23 -4.69
N ILE A 67 16.90 -23.14 -4.59
CA ILE A 67 16.04 -24.21 -4.02
C ILE A 67 15.80 -25.33 -5.04
N LEU A 68 15.76 -25.02 -6.34
CA LEU A 68 15.50 -25.95 -7.43
C LEU A 68 16.66 -25.92 -8.46
N PRO A 69 17.89 -26.35 -8.08
CA PRO A 69 19.07 -26.22 -8.96
C PRO A 69 18.93 -27.03 -10.26
N ASN A 70 18.22 -28.15 -10.24
CA ASN A 70 18.06 -29.06 -11.36
C ASN A 70 16.80 -28.80 -12.21
N ALA A 71 15.93 -27.87 -11.83
CA ALA A 71 14.73 -27.54 -12.59
C ALA A 71 15.05 -26.64 -13.79
N SER A 72 14.25 -26.75 -14.83
CA SER A 72 14.33 -25.86 -16.00
C SER A 72 13.89 -24.43 -15.64
N ASP A 73 14.27 -23.45 -16.45
CA ASP A 73 13.86 -22.06 -16.24
C ASP A 73 12.34 -21.90 -16.37
N LEU A 74 11.69 -22.72 -17.22
CA LEU A 74 10.23 -22.75 -17.35
C LEU A 74 9.55 -23.23 -16.06
N GLU A 75 10.07 -24.31 -15.44
CA GLU A 75 9.57 -24.83 -14.16
C GLU A 75 9.77 -23.82 -13.03
N ARG A 76 10.95 -23.19 -12.93
CA ARG A 76 11.22 -22.14 -11.96
C ARG A 76 10.26 -20.95 -12.13
N ALA A 77 10.03 -20.53 -13.37
CA ALA A 77 9.08 -19.46 -13.68
C ALA A 77 7.65 -19.82 -13.26
N ALA A 78 7.21 -21.07 -13.51
CA ALA A 78 5.89 -21.56 -13.08
C ALA A 78 5.77 -21.57 -11.54
N GLN A 79 6.80 -22.08 -10.82
CA GLN A 79 6.84 -22.06 -9.36
C GLN A 79 6.85 -20.63 -8.81
N GLY A 80 7.57 -19.70 -9.44
CA GLY A 80 7.57 -18.30 -9.05
C GLY A 80 6.19 -17.64 -9.17
N LYS A 81 5.45 -17.91 -10.25
CA LYS A 81 4.07 -17.47 -10.41
C LYS A 81 3.16 -18.08 -9.34
N PHE A 82 3.30 -19.37 -9.07
CA PHE A 82 2.52 -20.06 -8.04
C PHE A 82 2.76 -19.46 -6.65
N LEU A 83 4.00 -19.28 -6.23
CA LEU A 83 4.35 -18.68 -4.93
C LEU A 83 3.85 -17.23 -4.80
N PHE A 84 3.90 -16.44 -5.87
CA PHE A 84 3.33 -15.11 -5.89
C PHE A 84 1.80 -15.14 -5.68
N ASN A 85 1.10 -16.05 -6.36
CA ASN A 85 -0.34 -16.22 -6.21
C ASN A 85 -0.72 -16.67 -4.80
N ILE A 86 0.07 -17.52 -4.17
CA ILE A 86 -0.11 -17.94 -2.76
C ILE A 86 0.02 -16.73 -1.82
N GLN A 87 0.99 -15.86 -2.02
CA GLN A 87 1.10 -14.63 -1.23
C GLN A 87 -0.12 -13.73 -1.41
N MET A 88 -0.60 -13.56 -2.66
CA MET A 88 -1.80 -12.76 -2.94
C MET A 88 -3.05 -13.38 -2.29
N LEU A 89 -3.18 -14.70 -2.29
CA LEU A 89 -4.23 -15.40 -1.55
C LEU A 89 -4.12 -15.13 -0.05
N GLY A 90 -2.91 -15.21 0.51
CA GLY A 90 -2.65 -14.84 1.90
C GLY A 90 -3.11 -13.41 2.22
N MET A 91 -2.85 -12.46 1.32
CA MET A 91 -3.30 -11.07 1.49
C MET A 91 -4.83 -10.93 1.44
N LEU A 92 -5.53 -11.67 0.60
CA LEU A 92 -7.00 -11.68 0.59
C LEU A 92 -7.56 -12.20 1.91
N LEU A 93 -7.06 -13.33 2.41
CA LEU A 93 -7.46 -13.92 3.69
C LEU A 93 -7.10 -13.01 4.86
N GLY A 94 -5.90 -12.45 4.85
CA GLY A 94 -5.41 -11.52 5.86
C GLY A 94 -6.21 -10.22 5.89
N GLY A 95 -6.60 -9.69 4.74
CA GLY A 95 -7.44 -8.50 4.64
C GLY A 95 -8.78 -8.67 5.38
N ILE A 96 -9.41 -9.82 5.21
CA ILE A 96 -10.64 -10.17 5.94
C ILE A 96 -10.34 -10.33 7.43
N LEU A 97 -9.34 -11.12 7.79
CA LEU A 97 -8.96 -11.39 9.18
C LEU A 97 -8.67 -10.10 9.96
N TRP A 98 -7.72 -9.32 9.45
CA TRP A 98 -7.28 -8.08 10.11
C TRP A 98 -8.34 -6.97 10.05
N GLY A 99 -9.13 -6.92 8.98
CA GLY A 99 -10.24 -5.98 8.89
C GLY A 99 -11.27 -6.20 9.99
N VAL A 100 -11.75 -7.43 10.12
CA VAL A 100 -12.73 -7.80 11.17
C VAL A 100 -12.12 -7.64 12.56
N LEU A 101 -10.87 -8.05 12.78
CA LEU A 101 -10.18 -7.86 14.06
C LEU A 101 -9.99 -6.38 14.39
N GLY A 102 -9.69 -5.54 13.40
CA GLY A 102 -9.53 -4.09 13.57
C GLY A 102 -10.79 -3.42 14.05
N ASP A 103 -11.94 -3.79 13.51
CA ASP A 103 -13.23 -3.26 13.98
C ASP A 103 -13.63 -3.81 15.35
N LYS A 104 -13.35 -5.09 15.63
CA LYS A 104 -13.73 -5.75 16.90
C LYS A 104 -12.79 -5.48 18.07
N LYS A 105 -11.48 -5.49 17.81
CA LYS A 105 -10.43 -5.46 18.86
C LYS A 105 -9.56 -4.20 18.83
N GLY A 106 -9.83 -3.29 17.88
CA GLY A 106 -9.10 -2.03 17.73
C GLY A 106 -7.95 -2.12 16.71
N ARG A 107 -7.73 -1.00 16.02
CA ARG A 107 -6.78 -0.84 14.89
C ARG A 107 -5.34 -1.11 15.31
N LEU A 108 -4.98 -0.72 16.55
CA LEU A 108 -3.63 -0.92 17.09
C LEU A 108 -3.24 -2.39 17.23
N LYS A 109 -4.17 -3.24 17.73
CA LYS A 109 -3.90 -4.68 17.86
C LYS A 109 -3.65 -5.34 16.51
N VAL A 110 -4.32 -4.85 15.45
CA VAL A 110 -4.05 -5.27 14.08
C VAL A 110 -2.65 -4.87 13.66
N LEU A 111 -2.27 -3.61 13.84
CA LEU A 111 -0.94 -3.12 13.48
C LEU A 111 0.19 -3.90 14.17
N PHE A 112 -0.02 -4.34 15.43
CA PHE A 112 0.97 -5.18 16.14
C PHE A 112 0.99 -6.62 15.64
N GLY A 113 -0.20 -7.21 15.49
CA GLY A 113 -0.32 -8.62 15.08
C GLY A 113 0.15 -8.84 13.64
N SER A 114 -0.19 -7.94 12.73
CA SER A 114 0.19 -8.02 11.33
C SER A 114 1.70 -7.88 11.14
N ILE A 115 2.32 -6.85 11.78
CA ILE A 115 3.77 -6.63 11.67
C ILE A 115 4.58 -7.79 12.25
N LEU A 116 4.16 -8.33 13.40
CA LEU A 116 4.82 -9.50 14.00
C LEU A 116 4.76 -10.70 13.05
N LEU A 117 3.57 -10.99 12.50
CA LEU A 117 3.37 -12.16 11.64
C LEU A 117 4.22 -12.06 10.36
N TYR A 118 4.19 -10.95 9.63
CA TYR A 118 4.95 -10.85 8.38
C TYR A 118 6.45 -10.75 8.63
N SER A 119 6.88 -10.11 9.72
CA SER A 119 8.31 -10.02 10.05
C SER A 119 8.91 -11.38 10.37
N LEU A 120 8.21 -12.18 11.16
CA LEU A 120 8.63 -13.57 11.45
C LEU A 120 8.60 -14.44 10.20
N ALA A 121 7.57 -14.26 9.34
CA ALA A 121 7.48 -14.97 8.07
C ALA A 121 8.65 -14.61 7.13
N ASN A 122 9.06 -13.33 7.07
CA ASN A 122 10.21 -12.94 6.26
C ASN A 122 11.53 -13.50 6.80
N VAL A 123 11.75 -13.44 8.11
CA VAL A 123 12.93 -14.11 8.68
C VAL A 123 12.91 -15.62 8.33
N ALA A 124 11.77 -16.29 8.46
CA ALA A 124 11.63 -17.70 8.11
C ALA A 124 11.85 -17.97 6.61
N ASN A 125 11.41 -17.05 5.71
CA ASN A 125 11.66 -17.16 4.27
C ASN A 125 13.16 -17.22 3.93
N ALA A 126 14.04 -16.59 4.72
CA ALA A 126 15.48 -16.66 4.51
C ALA A 126 16.08 -18.06 4.71
N PHE A 127 15.36 -18.96 5.37
CA PHE A 127 15.82 -20.30 5.72
C PHE A 127 15.04 -21.43 5.04
N VAL A 128 14.20 -21.12 4.03
CA VAL A 128 13.47 -22.14 3.28
C VAL A 128 14.43 -22.97 2.40
N THR A 129 14.20 -24.26 2.36
CA THR A 129 15.03 -25.22 1.60
C THR A 129 14.23 -26.00 0.56
N ASP A 130 12.90 -25.92 0.60
CA ASP A 130 12.00 -26.66 -0.26
C ASP A 130 10.74 -25.82 -0.63
N ILE A 131 10.04 -26.23 -1.68
CA ILE A 131 8.84 -25.53 -2.16
C ILE A 131 7.67 -25.58 -1.15
N PRO A 132 7.33 -26.71 -0.50
CA PRO A 132 6.24 -26.75 0.47
C PRO A 132 6.41 -25.78 1.63
N SER A 133 7.60 -25.67 2.22
CA SER A 133 7.89 -24.71 3.28
C SER A 133 7.80 -23.28 2.76
N TYR A 134 8.31 -23.01 1.54
CA TYR A 134 8.22 -21.69 0.92
C TYR A 134 6.75 -21.27 0.70
N VAL A 135 5.90 -22.18 0.20
CA VAL A 135 4.44 -21.96 0.03
C VAL A 135 3.79 -21.56 1.34
N LEU A 136 4.01 -22.34 2.42
CA LEU A 136 3.43 -22.06 3.72
C LEU A 136 3.84 -20.69 4.27
N ILE A 137 5.14 -20.40 4.21
CA ILE A 137 5.67 -19.15 4.75
C ILE A 137 5.24 -17.94 3.90
N ARG A 138 5.15 -18.07 2.55
CA ARG A 138 4.61 -17.04 1.66
C ARG A 138 3.13 -16.76 1.92
N LEU A 139 2.33 -17.79 2.24
CA LEU A 139 0.93 -17.60 2.65
C LEU A 139 0.86 -16.79 3.95
N LEU A 140 1.65 -17.16 4.96
CA LEU A 140 1.69 -16.46 6.27
C LEU A 140 2.19 -15.01 6.12
N ALA A 141 3.23 -14.79 5.30
CA ALA A 141 3.70 -13.45 4.97
C ALA A 141 2.58 -12.60 4.34
N GLY A 142 1.85 -13.17 3.37
CA GLY A 142 0.71 -12.51 2.75
C GLY A 142 -0.39 -12.15 3.76
N ILE A 143 -0.75 -13.08 4.65
CA ILE A 143 -1.72 -12.82 5.72
C ILE A 143 -1.22 -11.66 6.60
N GLY A 144 0.05 -11.67 6.98
CA GLY A 144 0.64 -10.60 7.80
C GLY A 144 0.56 -9.23 7.11
N LEU A 145 1.04 -9.11 5.88
CA LEU A 145 1.10 -7.86 5.11
C LEU A 145 -0.25 -7.17 4.95
N ALA A 146 -1.34 -7.92 4.92
CA ALA A 146 -2.67 -7.38 4.65
C ALA A 146 -3.21 -6.42 5.72
N GLY A 147 -2.68 -6.41 6.94
CA GLY A 147 -3.22 -5.65 8.05
C GLY A 147 -2.69 -4.22 8.18
N GLU A 148 -1.54 -3.92 7.60
CA GLU A 148 -0.79 -2.69 7.87
C GLU A 148 -1.47 -1.45 7.28
N LEU A 149 -1.67 -1.44 5.96
CA LEU A 149 -2.20 -0.27 5.25
C LEU A 149 -3.58 0.14 5.76
N GLY A 150 -4.53 -0.80 5.82
CA GLY A 150 -5.91 -0.49 6.17
C GLY A 150 -6.07 -0.02 7.61
N ALA A 151 -5.35 -0.63 8.55
CA ALA A 151 -5.35 -0.20 9.95
C ALA A 151 -4.70 1.18 10.12
N GLY A 152 -3.58 1.45 9.42
CA GLY A 152 -2.90 2.75 9.44
C GLY A 152 -3.76 3.87 8.87
N ILE A 153 -4.39 3.65 7.70
CA ILE A 153 -5.27 4.63 7.05
C ILE A 153 -6.53 4.89 7.89
N THR A 154 -7.13 3.83 8.46
CA THR A 154 -8.29 3.98 9.35
C THR A 154 -7.93 4.84 10.56
N LEU A 155 -6.78 4.57 11.19
CA LEU A 155 -6.29 5.31 12.34
C LEU A 155 -6.07 6.80 12.02
N ILE A 156 -5.43 7.12 10.89
CA ILE A 156 -5.24 8.51 10.43
C ILE A 156 -6.59 9.18 10.16
N SER A 157 -7.51 8.47 9.50
CA SER A 157 -8.82 9.01 9.15
C SER A 157 -9.68 9.34 10.39
N GLU A 158 -9.47 8.61 11.49
CA GLU A 158 -10.19 8.82 12.76
C GLU A 158 -9.56 9.87 13.66
N LEU A 159 -8.23 10.07 13.59
CA LEU A 159 -7.51 10.98 14.47
C LEU A 159 -7.27 12.37 13.88
N MET A 160 -7.27 12.50 12.55
CA MET A 160 -7.04 13.78 11.90
C MET A 160 -8.34 14.51 11.57
N PRO A 161 -8.35 15.87 11.62
CA PRO A 161 -9.48 16.65 11.16
C PRO A 161 -9.85 16.33 9.71
N LYS A 162 -11.15 16.36 9.41
CA LYS A 162 -11.70 16.00 8.09
C LYS A 162 -11.12 16.83 6.93
N GLU A 163 -10.68 18.06 7.21
CA GLU A 163 -10.08 18.97 6.24
C GLU A 163 -8.64 18.57 5.88
N THR A 164 -7.89 17.94 6.80
CA THR A 164 -6.44 17.73 6.67
C THR A 164 -6.03 16.26 6.61
N ARG A 165 -6.91 15.30 6.91
CA ARG A 165 -6.58 13.87 6.94
C ARG A 165 -6.04 13.32 5.63
N GLY A 166 -6.41 13.93 4.50
CA GLY A 166 -5.86 13.58 3.19
C GLY A 166 -4.35 13.84 3.06
N TYR A 167 -3.80 14.84 3.76
CA TYR A 167 -2.35 15.04 3.82
C TYR A 167 -1.68 13.90 4.60
N GLY A 168 -2.28 13.45 5.71
CA GLY A 168 -1.75 12.32 6.48
C GLY A 168 -1.70 11.04 5.65
N THR A 169 -2.78 10.70 4.95
CA THR A 169 -2.83 9.52 4.05
C THR A 169 -1.82 9.66 2.92
N MET A 170 -1.74 10.83 2.29
CA MET A 170 -0.78 11.12 1.21
C MET A 170 0.66 10.84 1.68
N ILE A 171 1.07 11.39 2.83
CA ILE A 171 2.43 11.22 3.36
C ILE A 171 2.72 9.74 3.61
N VAL A 172 1.81 9.02 4.27
CA VAL A 172 1.99 7.59 4.57
C VAL A 172 2.16 6.77 3.31
N VAL A 173 1.31 6.99 2.32
CA VAL A 173 1.32 6.18 1.08
C VAL A 173 2.52 6.54 0.20
N THR A 174 2.81 7.82 0.04
CA THR A 174 3.98 8.29 -0.74
C THR A 174 5.28 7.75 -0.15
N PHE A 175 5.46 7.86 1.17
CA PHE A 175 6.65 7.33 1.83
C PHE A 175 6.72 5.81 1.76
N GLY A 176 5.56 5.15 1.93
CA GLY A 176 5.46 3.69 1.81
C GLY A 176 5.90 3.17 0.43
N ALA A 177 5.52 3.85 -0.65
CA ALA A 177 5.91 3.46 -2.01
C ALA A 177 7.44 3.41 -2.21
N LEU A 178 8.22 4.19 -1.45
CA LEU A 178 9.69 4.12 -1.45
C LEU A 178 10.23 2.80 -0.89
N GLY A 179 9.43 2.02 -0.17
CA GLY A 179 9.79 0.66 0.24
C GLY A 179 10.11 -0.26 -0.92
N ALA A 180 9.38 -0.15 -2.04
CA ALA A 180 9.67 -0.91 -3.26
C ALA A 180 11.01 -0.51 -3.90
N VAL A 181 11.35 0.77 -3.85
CA VAL A 181 12.65 1.28 -4.30
C VAL A 181 13.77 0.69 -3.44
N ALA A 182 13.60 0.71 -2.12
CA ALA A 182 14.56 0.10 -1.20
C ALA A 182 14.72 -1.41 -1.43
N ALA A 183 13.62 -2.15 -1.65
CA ALA A 183 13.67 -3.58 -1.96
C ALA A 183 14.48 -3.86 -3.24
N SER A 184 14.29 -3.05 -4.28
CA SER A 184 15.02 -3.19 -5.55
C SER A 184 16.50 -2.86 -5.40
N LEU A 185 16.85 -1.79 -4.65
CA LEU A 185 18.26 -1.40 -4.40
C LEU A 185 18.99 -2.45 -3.53
N ILE A 186 18.37 -2.89 -2.44
CA ILE A 186 18.95 -3.90 -1.55
C ILE A 186 19.09 -5.24 -2.29
N GLY A 187 18.11 -5.59 -3.15
CA GLY A 187 18.20 -6.78 -3.99
C GLY A 187 19.35 -6.74 -4.99
N ALA A 188 19.72 -5.55 -5.48
CA ALA A 188 20.87 -5.38 -6.36
C ALA A 188 22.23 -5.42 -5.62
N GLU A 189 22.28 -4.87 -4.39
CA GLU A 189 23.53 -4.62 -3.65
C GLU A 189 23.69 -5.52 -2.41
N GLY A 190 22.82 -6.50 -2.22
CA GLY A 190 22.81 -7.34 -1.00
C GLY A 190 24.07 -8.16 -0.75
N GLN A 191 24.93 -8.34 -1.76
CA GLN A 191 26.20 -9.06 -1.62
C GLN A 191 27.16 -8.41 -0.59
N ALA A 192 27.18 -7.09 -0.48
CA ALA A 192 27.96 -6.38 0.53
C ALA A 192 27.51 -6.71 1.94
N VAL A 193 26.19 -6.82 2.16
CA VAL A 193 25.60 -7.20 3.45
C VAL A 193 25.85 -8.70 3.72
N ALA A 194 25.77 -9.55 2.69
CA ALA A 194 26.12 -10.97 2.83
C ALA A 194 27.56 -11.17 3.31
N ALA A 195 28.52 -10.46 2.70
CA ALA A 195 29.93 -10.49 3.12
C ALA A 195 30.12 -9.98 4.56
N PHE A 196 29.38 -8.95 4.97
CA PHE A 196 29.40 -8.47 6.35
C PHE A 196 28.87 -9.52 7.34
N ILE A 197 27.75 -10.19 7.04
CA ILE A 197 27.21 -11.29 7.86
C ILE A 197 28.22 -12.45 7.94
N GLU A 198 28.83 -12.83 6.81
CA GLU A 198 29.84 -13.88 6.77
C GLU A 198 31.03 -13.56 7.69
N SER A 199 31.50 -12.30 7.68
CA SER A 199 32.61 -11.87 8.53
C SER A 199 32.32 -11.94 10.03
N LEU A 200 31.05 -11.77 10.44
CA LEU A 200 30.63 -11.79 11.84
C LEU A 200 30.25 -13.19 12.36
N SER A 201 29.64 -14.02 11.52
CA SER A 201 29.01 -15.28 11.94
C SER A 201 29.64 -16.52 11.35
N GLY A 202 30.51 -16.38 10.33
CA GLY A 202 31.02 -17.48 9.52
C GLY A 202 29.96 -18.09 8.56
N TRP A 203 28.70 -17.65 8.63
CA TRP A 203 27.66 -18.08 7.71
C TRP A 203 27.63 -17.20 6.46
N LYS A 204 27.62 -17.82 5.29
CA LYS A 204 27.61 -17.17 3.99
C LYS A 204 26.20 -17.21 3.37
N PRO A 205 25.32 -16.24 3.66
CA PRO A 205 23.98 -16.20 3.09
C PRO A 205 24.04 -15.87 1.60
N ALA A 206 23.14 -16.47 0.83
CA ALA A 206 22.87 -15.99 -0.53
C ALA A 206 22.20 -14.61 -0.48
N ASN A 207 22.35 -13.82 -1.55
CA ASN A 207 21.79 -12.46 -1.62
C ASN A 207 20.28 -12.43 -1.30
N TRP A 208 19.49 -13.34 -1.86
CA TRP A 208 18.06 -13.44 -1.61
C TRP A 208 17.71 -13.67 -0.13
N GLN A 209 18.53 -14.42 0.61
CA GLN A 209 18.36 -14.63 2.06
C GLN A 209 18.58 -13.35 2.84
N VAL A 210 19.60 -12.57 2.47
CA VAL A 210 19.90 -11.26 3.07
C VAL A 210 18.74 -10.30 2.90
N VAL A 211 18.14 -10.23 1.72
CA VAL A 211 17.01 -9.34 1.43
C VAL A 211 15.82 -9.66 2.32
N TYR A 212 15.52 -10.95 2.53
CA TYR A 212 14.48 -11.40 3.47
C TYR A 212 14.81 -11.06 4.93
N LEU A 213 16.06 -11.27 5.35
CA LEU A 213 16.48 -10.95 6.72
C LEU A 213 16.37 -9.44 7.01
N ILE A 214 16.75 -8.59 6.04
CA ILE A 214 16.59 -7.15 6.18
C ILE A 214 15.12 -6.77 6.33
N GLY A 215 14.22 -7.29 5.48
CA GLY A 215 12.78 -7.02 5.58
C GLY A 215 12.20 -7.44 6.92
N GLY A 216 12.48 -8.68 7.35
CA GLY A 216 12.03 -9.18 8.65
C GLY A 216 12.58 -8.37 9.83
N THR A 217 13.87 -8.01 9.80
CA THR A 217 14.51 -7.20 10.84
C THR A 217 13.92 -5.78 10.89
N MET A 218 13.72 -5.11 9.76
CA MET A 218 13.07 -3.80 9.71
C MET A 218 11.68 -3.85 10.35
N GLY A 219 10.88 -4.88 10.06
CA GLY A 219 9.58 -5.06 10.67
C GLY A 219 9.65 -5.29 12.18
N LEU A 220 10.59 -6.09 12.69
CA LEU A 220 10.78 -6.29 14.12
C LEU A 220 11.25 -5.01 14.84
N VAL A 221 12.17 -4.25 14.23
CA VAL A 221 12.59 -2.94 14.76
C VAL A 221 11.40 -1.98 14.84
N LEU A 222 10.57 -1.93 13.79
CA LEU A 222 9.37 -1.11 13.78
C LEU A 222 8.36 -1.55 14.86
N LEU A 223 8.21 -2.87 15.09
CA LEU A 223 7.38 -3.39 16.17
C LEU A 223 7.86 -2.88 17.53
N LEU A 224 9.16 -2.90 17.81
CA LEU A 224 9.74 -2.39 19.04
C LEU A 224 9.49 -0.88 19.21
N LEU A 225 9.66 -0.10 18.14
CA LEU A 225 9.36 1.35 18.15
C LEU A 225 7.88 1.61 18.49
N ARG A 226 6.95 0.77 17.99
CA ARG A 226 5.53 0.89 18.30
C ARG A 226 5.19 0.50 19.74
N VAL A 227 5.84 -0.50 20.31
CA VAL A 227 5.66 -0.88 21.74
C VAL A 227 6.07 0.29 22.63
N GLY A 228 7.23 0.90 22.42
CA GLY A 228 7.68 2.07 23.14
C GLY A 228 6.71 3.27 23.03
N ALA A 229 6.06 3.42 21.87
CA ALA A 229 5.04 4.44 21.66
C ALA A 229 3.76 4.21 22.48
N LEU A 230 3.33 2.94 22.63
CA LEU A 230 2.16 2.59 23.46
C LEU A 230 2.37 2.88 24.94
N GLU A 231 3.55 2.58 25.46
CA GLU A 231 3.90 2.82 26.85
C GLU A 231 3.87 4.33 27.20
N SER A 232 4.12 5.20 26.23
CA SER A 232 4.03 6.66 26.39
C SER A 232 2.60 7.21 26.58
N GLY A 233 1.59 6.36 26.62
CA GLY A 233 0.19 6.73 26.93
C GLY A 233 -0.58 7.41 25.78
N PHE A 234 0.01 7.50 24.57
CA PHE A 234 -0.61 8.13 23.41
C PHE A 234 -1.95 7.51 22.99
N PHE A 235 -2.19 6.24 23.33
CA PHE A 235 -3.30 5.45 22.81
C PHE A 235 -4.40 5.07 23.82
N LYS A 236 -4.27 5.48 25.09
CA LYS A 236 -5.22 5.07 26.15
C LYS A 236 -6.65 5.62 26.01
N GLN A 237 -6.88 6.62 25.16
CA GLN A 237 -8.19 7.31 25.02
C GLN A 237 -9.15 6.68 24.01
N MET A 238 -8.74 5.68 23.23
CA MET A 238 -9.50 5.22 22.05
C MET A 238 -10.48 4.04 22.28
N ASP A 239 -10.66 3.52 23.48
CA ASP A 239 -11.33 2.21 23.70
C ASP A 239 -12.72 2.28 24.39
N GLN A 240 -13.52 3.33 24.24
CA GLN A 240 -14.69 3.54 25.13
C GLN A 240 -16.10 3.27 24.56
N ASP A 241 -16.32 2.84 23.31
CA ASP A 241 -17.67 2.57 22.83
C ASP A 241 -18.01 1.06 22.68
N LYS A 242 -18.72 0.52 23.68
CA LYS A 242 -18.99 -0.93 23.84
C LYS A 242 -20.27 -1.48 23.20
N HIS A 243 -21.18 -0.65 22.61
CA HIS A 243 -22.54 -1.10 22.30
C HIS A 243 -22.90 -1.31 20.83
N ILE A 244 -21.93 -1.17 19.90
CA ILE A 244 -22.22 -1.25 18.45
C ILE A 244 -21.64 -2.54 17.87
N GLN A 245 -22.40 -3.23 17.00
CA GLN A 245 -21.90 -4.40 16.26
C GLN A 245 -20.74 -3.97 15.33
N LYS A 246 -19.52 -4.33 15.71
CA LYS A 246 -18.27 -3.99 15.01
C LYS A 246 -17.79 -5.18 14.18
N GLY A 247 -17.28 -4.92 12.96
CA GLY A 247 -16.68 -5.95 12.09
C GLY A 247 -17.64 -7.04 11.61
N ASN A 248 -18.89 -6.68 11.40
CA ASN A 248 -19.89 -7.61 10.89
C ASN A 248 -19.90 -7.60 9.35
N LEU A 249 -19.34 -8.64 8.75
CA LEU A 249 -19.25 -8.81 7.28
C LEU A 249 -20.65 -8.79 6.60
N LYS A 250 -21.71 -9.19 7.32
CA LYS A 250 -23.08 -9.11 6.78
C LYS A 250 -23.51 -7.68 6.47
N LEU A 251 -22.96 -6.66 7.14
CA LEU A 251 -23.24 -5.26 6.82
C LEU A 251 -22.65 -4.82 5.47
N ILE A 252 -21.58 -5.47 5.02
CA ILE A 252 -20.97 -5.21 3.69
C ILE A 252 -21.64 -6.08 2.64
N PHE A 253 -21.68 -7.39 2.84
CA PHE A 253 -22.05 -8.38 1.82
C PHE A 253 -23.56 -8.72 1.83
N GLY A 254 -24.27 -8.49 2.92
CA GLY A 254 -25.70 -8.78 3.06
C GLY A 254 -26.64 -7.66 2.58
N LYS A 255 -26.12 -6.43 2.41
CA LYS A 255 -26.88 -5.29 1.88
C LYS A 255 -26.43 -4.96 0.47
N LYS A 256 -27.37 -5.01 -0.48
CA LYS A 256 -27.09 -4.75 -1.90
C LYS A 256 -26.35 -3.42 -2.14
N ASP A 257 -26.79 -2.34 -1.48
CA ASP A 257 -26.18 -1.01 -1.65
C ASP A 257 -24.75 -0.94 -1.13
N ASN A 258 -24.46 -1.56 0.01
CA ASN A 258 -23.11 -1.63 0.56
C ASN A 258 -22.21 -2.54 -0.27
N LEU A 259 -22.72 -3.68 -0.76
CA LEU A 259 -21.99 -4.56 -1.66
C LEU A 259 -21.64 -3.86 -2.97
N ILE A 260 -22.61 -3.17 -3.59
CA ILE A 260 -22.36 -2.43 -4.84
C ILE A 260 -21.35 -1.31 -4.60
N LYS A 261 -21.49 -0.53 -3.53
CA LYS A 261 -20.52 0.48 -3.11
C LYS A 261 -19.12 -0.10 -2.89
N TYR A 262 -19.03 -1.27 -2.26
CA TYR A 262 -17.79 -2.01 -2.03
C TYR A 262 -17.12 -2.44 -3.35
N LEU A 263 -17.90 -3.00 -4.27
CA LEU A 263 -17.40 -3.40 -5.60
C LEU A 263 -16.94 -2.19 -6.43
N HIS A 264 -17.66 -1.07 -6.37
CA HIS A 264 -17.21 0.17 -7.02
C HIS A 264 -15.89 0.69 -6.42
N CYS A 265 -15.71 0.59 -5.10
CA CYS A 265 -14.42 0.94 -4.48
C CYS A 265 -13.29 0.02 -4.95
N ILE A 266 -13.51 -1.29 -5.11
CA ILE A 266 -12.50 -2.19 -5.69
C ILE A 266 -12.19 -1.78 -7.13
N SER A 267 -13.22 -1.58 -7.95
CA SER A 267 -13.07 -1.31 -9.38
C SER A 267 -12.22 -0.08 -9.69
N ILE A 268 -12.31 0.99 -8.90
CA ILE A 268 -11.49 2.19 -9.10
C ILE A 268 -9.99 1.96 -8.80
N GLY A 269 -9.64 0.91 -8.08
CA GLY A 269 -8.24 0.55 -7.78
C GLY A 269 -7.60 -0.40 -8.78
N ILE A 270 -8.39 -1.20 -9.53
CA ILE A 270 -7.87 -2.23 -10.43
C ILE A 270 -6.87 -1.70 -11.47
N PRO A 271 -7.07 -0.51 -12.10
CA PRO A 271 -6.12 0.02 -13.09
C PRO A 271 -4.70 0.21 -12.54
N ILE A 272 -4.54 0.44 -11.24
CA ILE A 272 -3.22 0.58 -10.62
C ILE A 272 -2.48 -0.76 -10.71
N TRP A 273 -3.15 -1.87 -10.38
CA TRP A 273 -2.53 -3.21 -10.43
C TRP A 273 -2.51 -3.82 -11.84
N TYR A 274 -3.35 -3.34 -12.76
CA TYR A 274 -3.16 -3.57 -14.19
C TYR A 274 -1.80 -3.01 -14.64
N THR A 275 -1.48 -1.77 -14.27
CA THR A 275 -0.20 -1.14 -14.65
C THR A 275 0.98 -1.80 -13.94
N VAL A 276 0.95 -1.90 -12.61
CA VAL A 276 2.08 -2.47 -11.83
C VAL A 276 2.23 -3.97 -12.08
N GLY A 277 1.13 -4.73 -11.94
CA GLY A 277 1.16 -6.18 -11.95
C GLY A 277 1.24 -6.82 -13.35
N LEU A 278 0.61 -6.20 -14.35
CA LEU A 278 0.69 -6.71 -15.71
C LEU A 278 1.81 -6.04 -16.50
N LEU A 279 1.76 -4.71 -16.71
CA LEU A 279 2.67 -4.03 -17.61
C LEU A 279 4.11 -3.99 -17.09
N VAL A 280 4.30 -3.61 -15.81
CA VAL A 280 5.63 -3.34 -15.27
C VAL A 280 6.32 -4.61 -14.74
N MET A 281 5.62 -5.47 -14.01
CA MET A 281 6.21 -6.70 -13.48
C MET A 281 6.55 -7.74 -14.55
N ASN A 282 6.03 -7.59 -15.77
CA ASN A 282 6.36 -8.42 -16.93
C ASN A 282 7.17 -7.66 -18.00
N SER A 283 7.90 -6.64 -17.59
CA SER A 283 8.71 -5.80 -18.50
C SER A 283 9.72 -6.61 -19.29
N ALA A 284 10.53 -7.43 -18.62
CA ALA A 284 11.57 -8.23 -19.29
C ALA A 284 10.97 -9.40 -20.09
N ASP A 285 9.84 -9.95 -19.62
CA ASP A 285 9.26 -11.18 -20.19
C ASP A 285 8.39 -10.91 -21.42
N ASN A 286 7.65 -9.78 -21.44
CA ASN A 286 6.67 -9.48 -22.48
C ASN A 286 6.89 -8.11 -23.13
N PHE A 287 6.82 -7.02 -22.35
CA PHE A 287 6.68 -5.67 -22.91
C PHE A 287 7.99 -5.04 -23.36
N GLY A 288 9.14 -5.43 -22.82
CA GLY A 288 10.44 -5.08 -23.36
C GLY A 288 10.67 -5.66 -24.74
N PRO A 289 10.58 -7.00 -24.91
CA PRO A 289 10.63 -7.64 -26.23
C PRO A 289 9.59 -7.08 -27.21
N TRP A 290 8.34 -6.80 -26.75
CA TRP A 290 7.31 -6.16 -27.56
C TRP A 290 7.76 -4.81 -28.15
N LEU A 291 8.51 -4.02 -27.36
CA LEU A 291 9.06 -2.72 -27.79
C LEU A 291 10.49 -2.82 -28.40
N GLY A 292 11.01 -4.04 -28.62
CA GLY A 292 12.34 -4.26 -29.18
C GLY A 292 13.50 -3.99 -28.22
N VAL A 293 13.22 -3.94 -26.90
CA VAL A 293 14.22 -3.68 -25.86
C VAL A 293 14.46 -4.94 -25.02
N TYR A 294 15.60 -5.55 -25.14
CA TYR A 294 15.91 -6.85 -24.52
C TYR A 294 16.77 -6.74 -23.25
N ASP A 295 17.51 -5.64 -23.08
CA ASP A 295 18.33 -5.40 -21.88
C ASP A 295 17.51 -4.68 -20.79
N ILE A 296 16.52 -5.39 -20.21
CA ILE A 296 15.61 -4.87 -19.20
C ILE A 296 15.58 -5.82 -18.00
N SER A 297 15.62 -5.20 -16.81
CA SER A 297 15.39 -5.89 -15.53
C SER A 297 14.01 -5.55 -14.98
N ASN A 298 13.22 -6.56 -14.63
CA ASN A 298 11.92 -6.38 -13.95
C ASN A 298 12.08 -5.60 -12.64
N GLY A 299 13.16 -5.83 -11.87
CA GLY A 299 13.44 -5.10 -10.63
C GLY A 299 13.64 -3.60 -10.88
N LYS A 300 14.42 -3.21 -11.92
CA LYS A 300 14.60 -1.80 -12.30
C LYS A 300 13.29 -1.20 -12.80
N ALA A 301 12.51 -1.91 -13.62
CA ALA A 301 11.22 -1.45 -14.11
C ALA A 301 10.25 -1.15 -12.95
N VAL A 302 10.16 -2.06 -11.98
CA VAL A 302 9.37 -1.87 -10.74
C VAL A 302 9.89 -0.68 -9.95
N MET A 303 11.19 -0.53 -9.75
CA MET A 303 11.79 0.60 -9.05
C MET A 303 11.37 1.94 -9.65
N TYR A 304 11.54 2.10 -10.97
CA TYR A 304 11.14 3.34 -11.66
C TYR A 304 9.63 3.58 -11.61
N CYS A 305 8.83 2.52 -11.74
CA CYS A 305 7.37 2.63 -11.61
C CYS A 305 6.97 3.11 -10.20
N TYR A 306 7.55 2.56 -9.15
CA TYR A 306 7.23 2.98 -7.77
C TYR A 306 7.76 4.37 -7.43
N LEU A 307 8.88 4.81 -8.03
CA LEU A 307 9.30 6.22 -7.97
C LEU A 307 8.26 7.13 -8.62
N GLY A 308 7.76 6.75 -9.79
CA GLY A 308 6.67 7.47 -10.48
C GLY A 308 5.38 7.48 -9.66
N LEU A 309 4.98 6.32 -9.12
CA LEU A 309 3.80 6.18 -8.27
C LEU A 309 3.90 7.05 -7.02
N SER A 310 5.06 7.09 -6.37
CA SER A 310 5.33 7.94 -5.21
C SER A 310 5.17 9.43 -5.56
N ALA A 311 5.76 9.89 -6.67
CA ALA A 311 5.61 11.26 -7.16
C ALA A 311 4.15 11.58 -7.53
N GLY A 312 3.48 10.64 -8.19
CA GLY A 312 2.06 10.74 -8.54
C GLY A 312 1.15 10.83 -7.33
N ASP A 313 1.35 9.96 -6.33
CA ASP A 313 0.55 9.97 -5.08
C ASP A 313 0.72 11.28 -4.31
N LEU A 314 1.94 11.82 -4.26
CA LEU A 314 2.19 13.13 -3.65
C LEU A 314 1.42 14.23 -4.38
N LEU A 315 1.51 14.28 -5.70
CA LEU A 315 0.80 15.25 -6.51
C LEU A 315 -0.73 15.08 -6.44
N ALA A 316 -1.22 13.85 -6.54
CA ALA A 316 -2.64 13.52 -6.43
C ALA A 316 -3.21 13.94 -5.07
N GLY A 317 -2.50 13.63 -3.98
CA GLY A 317 -2.89 14.02 -2.63
C GLY A 317 -2.99 15.54 -2.50
N PHE A 318 -1.99 16.28 -2.99
CA PHE A 318 -1.99 17.74 -3.00
C PHE A 318 -3.16 18.30 -3.84
N LEU A 319 -3.35 17.83 -5.07
CA LEU A 319 -4.45 18.25 -5.94
C LEU A 319 -5.81 17.98 -5.31
N SER A 320 -5.96 16.84 -4.62
CA SER A 320 -7.20 16.50 -3.93
C SER A 320 -7.55 17.47 -2.80
N GLN A 321 -6.57 17.97 -2.08
CA GLN A 321 -6.77 18.99 -1.06
C GLN A 321 -7.07 20.36 -1.67
N TRP A 322 -6.35 20.72 -2.73
CA TRP A 322 -6.53 21.99 -3.41
C TRP A 322 -7.90 22.08 -4.11
N TRP A 323 -8.30 21.04 -4.86
CA TRP A 323 -9.61 21.02 -5.56
C TRP A 323 -10.77 20.64 -4.64
N LYS A 324 -10.49 20.30 -3.38
CA LYS A 324 -11.47 19.84 -2.42
C LYS A 324 -12.36 18.72 -2.97
N SER A 325 -11.77 17.82 -3.73
CA SER A 325 -12.47 16.70 -4.37
C SER A 325 -11.55 15.51 -4.60
N ARG A 326 -11.92 14.37 -4.06
CA ARG A 326 -11.28 13.08 -4.31
C ARG A 326 -11.58 12.57 -5.72
N LYS A 327 -12.85 12.66 -6.11
CA LYS A 327 -13.34 12.11 -7.39
C LYS A 327 -12.75 12.81 -8.61
N LYS A 328 -12.58 14.13 -8.59
CA LYS A 328 -12.00 14.89 -9.71
C LYS A 328 -10.57 14.44 -9.98
N VAL A 329 -9.78 14.24 -8.93
CA VAL A 329 -8.38 13.83 -9.07
C VAL A 329 -8.27 12.40 -9.56
N VAL A 330 -9.03 11.45 -8.98
CA VAL A 330 -9.04 10.06 -9.48
C VAL A 330 -9.45 10.00 -10.95
N ARG A 331 -10.44 10.81 -11.38
CA ARG A 331 -10.84 10.89 -12.79
C ARG A 331 -9.70 11.38 -13.69
N LEU A 332 -8.99 12.43 -13.27
CA LEU A 332 -7.81 12.94 -14.00
C LEU A 332 -6.76 11.84 -14.16
N TYR A 333 -6.45 11.14 -13.08
CA TYR A 333 -5.45 10.08 -13.08
C TYR A 333 -5.86 8.85 -13.92
N LEU A 334 -7.13 8.48 -13.94
CA LEU A 334 -7.62 7.41 -14.82
C LEU A 334 -7.46 7.77 -16.30
N TRP A 335 -7.73 9.02 -16.69
CA TRP A 335 -7.48 9.49 -18.06
C TRP A 335 -5.98 9.58 -18.37
N PHE A 336 -5.17 10.02 -17.41
CA PHE A 336 -3.71 10.06 -17.57
C PHE A 336 -3.13 8.64 -17.67
N SER A 337 -3.60 7.71 -16.87
CA SER A 337 -3.23 6.30 -16.94
C SER A 337 -3.58 5.69 -18.29
N LEU A 338 -4.77 5.99 -18.83
CA LEU A 338 -5.16 5.55 -20.18
C LEU A 338 -4.21 6.11 -21.24
N ALA A 339 -3.95 7.42 -21.19
CA ALA A 339 -3.07 8.08 -22.17
C ALA A 339 -1.64 7.52 -22.14
N THR A 340 -1.06 7.34 -20.93
CA THR A 340 0.29 6.77 -20.79
C THR A 340 0.35 5.30 -21.24
N THR A 341 -0.69 4.52 -20.97
CA THR A 341 -0.80 3.12 -21.44
C THR A 341 -0.86 3.05 -22.98
N LEU A 342 -1.70 3.86 -23.60
CA LEU A 342 -1.80 3.88 -25.07
C LEU A 342 -0.50 4.38 -25.72
N PHE A 343 0.14 5.39 -25.14
CA PHE A 343 1.44 5.86 -25.60
C PHE A 343 2.50 4.75 -25.50
N PHE A 344 2.56 4.05 -24.36
CA PHE A 344 3.50 2.96 -24.14
C PHE A 344 3.29 1.78 -25.11
N LEU A 345 2.06 1.32 -25.30
CA LEU A 345 1.78 0.09 -26.02
C LEU A 345 1.62 0.27 -27.54
N ILE A 346 1.16 1.42 -27.99
CA ILE A 346 0.84 1.64 -29.41
C ILE A 346 1.89 2.52 -30.07
N TYR A 347 2.11 3.71 -29.54
CA TYR A 347 2.96 4.71 -30.20
C TYR A 347 4.42 4.28 -30.27
N LEU A 348 4.94 3.71 -29.18
CA LEU A 348 6.35 3.34 -29.09
C LEU A 348 6.72 2.01 -29.77
N HIS A 349 5.75 1.18 -30.10
CA HIS A 349 6.00 -0.04 -30.87
C HIS A 349 6.62 0.23 -32.25
N SER A 350 6.42 1.43 -32.78
CA SER A 350 6.96 1.85 -34.09
C SER A 350 8.33 2.54 -34.01
N ILE A 351 8.92 2.69 -32.80
CA ILE A 351 10.10 3.49 -32.56
C ILE A 351 11.14 2.68 -31.79
N ASN A 352 12.39 2.65 -32.26
CA ASN A 352 13.48 2.06 -31.51
C ASN A 352 13.78 2.91 -30.28
N ILE A 353 13.54 2.37 -29.08
CA ILE A 353 13.81 3.03 -27.80
C ILE A 353 14.96 2.35 -27.05
N SER A 354 15.67 3.12 -26.23
CA SER A 354 16.70 2.60 -25.34
C SER A 354 16.11 2.04 -24.04
N SER A 355 16.87 1.21 -23.32
CA SER A 355 16.50 0.73 -21.99
C SER A 355 16.26 1.89 -21.01
N ALA A 356 17.02 2.99 -21.12
CA ALA A 356 16.79 4.19 -20.30
C ALA A 356 15.44 4.85 -20.59
N THR A 357 15.05 4.94 -21.86
CA THR A 357 13.71 5.43 -22.27
C THR A 357 12.62 4.51 -21.75
N TYR A 358 12.82 3.20 -21.81
CA TYR A 358 11.88 2.22 -21.28
C TYR A 358 11.65 2.42 -19.77
N TYR A 359 12.71 2.60 -18.97
CA TYR A 359 12.56 2.87 -17.54
C TYR A 359 11.90 4.20 -17.23
N LEU A 360 12.15 5.25 -18.06
CA LEU A 360 11.40 6.51 -17.95
C LEU A 360 9.90 6.31 -18.20
N LEU A 361 9.54 5.42 -19.14
CA LEU A 361 8.14 5.07 -19.39
C LEU A 361 7.53 4.31 -18.21
N CYS A 362 8.27 3.41 -17.57
CA CYS A 362 7.83 2.78 -16.33
C CYS A 362 7.57 3.81 -15.23
N PHE A 363 8.41 4.85 -15.13
CA PHE A 363 8.16 5.98 -14.23
C PHE A 363 6.85 6.72 -14.60
N LEU A 364 6.62 7.03 -15.87
CA LEU A 364 5.39 7.71 -16.31
C LEU A 364 4.13 6.86 -16.09
N LEU A 365 4.21 5.55 -16.34
CA LEU A 365 3.13 4.60 -16.03
C LEU A 365 2.83 4.61 -14.53
N GLY A 366 3.86 4.58 -13.70
CA GLY A 366 3.73 4.71 -12.25
C GLY A 366 3.12 6.02 -11.83
N ALA A 367 3.58 7.15 -12.38
CA ALA A 367 3.02 8.46 -12.13
C ALA A 367 1.54 8.55 -12.52
N GLY A 368 1.14 7.91 -13.63
CA GLY A 368 -0.26 7.87 -14.08
C GLY A 368 -1.17 7.07 -13.13
N THR A 369 -0.62 6.11 -12.40
CA THR A 369 -1.35 5.31 -11.42
C THR A 369 -1.17 5.80 -9.97
N GLY A 370 -0.47 6.92 -9.77
CA GLY A 370 -0.18 7.52 -8.45
C GLY A 370 -1.40 8.21 -7.83
N TYR A 371 -2.53 7.52 -7.75
CA TYR A 371 -3.72 7.91 -6.98
C TYR A 371 -4.07 6.87 -5.91
N TRP A 372 -3.13 5.98 -5.55
CA TRP A 372 -3.33 4.95 -4.55
C TRP A 372 -3.70 5.54 -3.19
N ALA A 373 -3.06 6.63 -2.76
CA ALA A 373 -3.38 7.34 -1.53
C ALA A 373 -4.83 7.82 -1.49
N ILE A 374 -5.34 8.40 -2.59
CA ILE A 374 -6.72 8.86 -2.68
C ILE A 374 -7.69 7.69 -2.74
N PHE A 375 -7.35 6.65 -3.49
CA PHE A 375 -8.13 5.43 -3.59
C PHE A 375 -8.38 4.79 -2.22
N VAL A 376 -7.33 4.55 -1.42
CA VAL A 376 -7.50 3.96 -0.08
C VAL A 376 -8.23 4.90 0.88
N THR A 377 -8.09 6.21 0.71
CA THR A 377 -8.85 7.21 1.46
C THR A 377 -10.35 7.12 1.12
N ILE A 378 -10.72 7.09 -0.15
CA ILE A 378 -12.11 6.90 -0.59
C ILE A 378 -12.66 5.60 -0.01
N ALA A 379 -11.92 4.50 -0.10
CA ALA A 379 -12.33 3.21 0.42
C ALA A 379 -12.65 3.26 1.93
N ALA A 380 -11.84 3.95 2.72
CA ALA A 380 -12.09 4.13 4.16
C ALA A 380 -13.27 5.08 4.43
N GLU A 381 -13.38 6.20 3.68
CA GLU A 381 -14.37 7.26 3.89
C GLU A 381 -15.78 6.89 3.42
N GLN A 382 -15.96 5.88 2.56
CA GLN A 382 -17.25 5.42 2.07
C GLN A 382 -18.04 4.63 3.12
N PHE A 383 -17.40 4.08 4.16
CA PHE A 383 -18.02 3.18 5.12
C PHE A 383 -18.04 3.74 6.55
N GLY A 384 -19.10 3.37 7.29
CA GLY A 384 -19.28 3.77 8.69
C GLY A 384 -18.24 3.18 9.63
N THR A 385 -18.08 3.80 10.80
CA THR A 385 -17.03 3.49 11.80
C THR A 385 -17.01 2.01 12.21
N ASN A 386 -18.18 1.36 12.24
CA ASN A 386 -18.33 -0.04 12.68
C ASN A 386 -17.84 -1.10 11.68
N ILE A 387 -17.61 -0.74 10.40
CA ILE A 387 -17.07 -1.63 9.35
C ILE A 387 -15.95 -0.98 8.53
N ARG A 388 -15.49 0.21 8.93
CA ARG A 388 -14.47 0.97 8.20
C ARG A 388 -13.13 0.23 8.12
N SER A 389 -12.66 -0.34 9.23
CA SER A 389 -11.41 -1.10 9.22
C SER A 389 -11.54 -2.34 8.32
N THR A 390 -12.68 -3.01 8.34
CA THR A 390 -12.95 -4.13 7.42
C THR A 390 -12.85 -3.66 5.96
N ALA A 391 -13.52 -2.59 5.59
CA ALA A 391 -13.47 -2.06 4.22
C ALA A 391 -12.06 -1.57 3.83
N ALA A 392 -11.40 -0.80 4.71
CA ALA A 392 -10.07 -0.24 4.47
C ALA A 392 -8.98 -1.30 4.34
N ASN A 393 -9.12 -2.45 5.00
CA ASN A 393 -8.18 -3.57 4.85
C ASN A 393 -8.53 -4.47 3.65
N THR A 394 -9.81 -4.79 3.45
CA THR A 394 -10.19 -5.75 2.41
C THR A 394 -10.11 -5.13 1.01
N ILE A 395 -10.62 -3.92 0.78
CA ILE A 395 -10.67 -3.30 -0.54
C ILE A 395 -9.30 -3.21 -1.21
N PRO A 396 -8.24 -2.65 -0.59
CA PRO A 396 -6.92 -2.61 -1.21
C PRO A 396 -6.32 -4.00 -1.48
N ASN A 397 -6.56 -4.97 -0.58
CA ASN A 397 -6.06 -6.32 -0.77
C ASN A 397 -6.81 -7.09 -1.88
N PHE A 398 -8.11 -6.85 -2.05
CA PHE A 398 -8.86 -7.36 -3.20
C PHE A 398 -8.39 -6.71 -4.51
N VAL A 399 -8.05 -5.43 -4.50
CA VAL A 399 -7.44 -4.76 -5.65
C VAL A 399 -6.07 -5.35 -5.98
N ARG A 400 -5.23 -5.62 -5.00
CA ARG A 400 -3.95 -6.35 -5.21
C ARG A 400 -4.20 -7.75 -5.78
N GLY A 401 -5.14 -8.49 -5.21
CA GLY A 401 -5.52 -9.82 -5.68
C GLY A 401 -6.16 -9.84 -7.08
N SER A 402 -6.74 -8.74 -7.55
CA SER A 402 -7.33 -8.63 -8.89
C SER A 402 -6.30 -8.76 -10.02
N VAL A 403 -5.00 -8.63 -9.73
CA VAL A 403 -3.93 -8.86 -10.69
C VAL A 403 -4.04 -10.23 -11.34
N ASN A 404 -4.50 -11.25 -10.60
CA ASN A 404 -4.69 -12.59 -11.14
C ASN A 404 -5.76 -12.62 -12.24
N ILE A 405 -6.86 -11.87 -12.06
CA ILE A 405 -7.93 -11.75 -13.07
C ILE A 405 -7.41 -10.99 -14.30
N VAL A 406 -6.65 -9.92 -14.06
CA VAL A 406 -6.04 -9.10 -15.12
C VAL A 406 -5.08 -9.95 -15.98
N VAL A 407 -4.17 -10.69 -15.35
CA VAL A 407 -3.18 -11.55 -16.03
C VAL A 407 -3.87 -12.74 -16.71
N MET A 408 -4.91 -13.32 -16.10
CA MET A 408 -5.68 -14.40 -16.70
C MET A 408 -6.40 -13.93 -17.98
N LEU A 409 -7.04 -12.76 -17.96
CA LEU A 409 -7.70 -12.18 -19.13
C LEU A 409 -6.70 -11.85 -20.24
N PHE A 410 -5.53 -11.30 -19.87
CA PHE A 410 -4.44 -11.06 -20.81
C PHE A 410 -3.97 -12.37 -21.46
N GLY A 411 -3.71 -13.42 -20.67
CA GLY A 411 -3.31 -14.75 -21.16
C GLY A 411 -4.37 -15.40 -22.06
N LEU A 412 -5.66 -15.22 -21.75
CA LEU A 412 -6.76 -15.68 -22.59
C LEU A 412 -6.72 -15.02 -23.97
N LEU A 413 -6.53 -13.69 -24.05
CA LEU A 413 -6.44 -12.99 -25.32
C LEU A 413 -5.23 -13.44 -26.14
N LEU A 414 -4.08 -13.68 -25.48
CA LEU A 414 -2.89 -14.25 -26.13
C LEU A 414 -3.18 -15.66 -26.69
N SER A 415 -3.90 -16.51 -25.96
CA SER A 415 -4.26 -17.85 -26.43
C SER A 415 -5.23 -17.84 -27.62
N MET A 416 -5.96 -16.74 -27.81
CA MET A 416 -6.81 -16.50 -28.99
C MET A 416 -6.03 -15.93 -30.20
N GLY A 417 -4.68 -15.83 -30.10
CA GLY A 417 -3.82 -15.34 -31.18
C GLY A 417 -3.72 -13.81 -31.26
N ILE A 418 -4.23 -13.06 -30.26
CA ILE A 418 -4.10 -11.62 -30.19
C ILE A 418 -2.70 -11.30 -29.66
N ASN A 419 -1.99 -10.35 -30.28
CA ASN A 419 -0.64 -9.97 -29.85
C ASN A 419 -0.61 -9.29 -28.47
N GLU A 420 0.59 -9.22 -27.85
CA GLU A 420 0.76 -8.72 -26.50
C GLU A 420 0.27 -7.27 -26.33
N GLY A 421 0.62 -6.38 -27.27
CA GLY A 421 0.25 -4.97 -27.20
C GLY A 421 -1.25 -4.77 -27.23
N LEU A 422 -1.94 -5.38 -28.21
CA LEU A 422 -3.38 -5.26 -28.35
C LEU A 422 -4.12 -5.93 -27.19
N SER A 423 -3.65 -7.10 -26.73
CA SER A 423 -4.19 -7.79 -25.56
C SER A 423 -4.12 -6.90 -24.32
N ALA A 424 -2.97 -6.24 -24.08
CA ALA A 424 -2.80 -5.33 -22.97
C ALA A 424 -3.70 -4.09 -23.09
N VAL A 425 -3.82 -3.50 -24.29
CA VAL A 425 -4.73 -2.37 -24.54
C VAL A 425 -6.18 -2.73 -24.25
N VAL A 426 -6.65 -3.89 -24.71
CA VAL A 426 -8.03 -4.35 -24.47
C VAL A 426 -8.28 -4.54 -22.97
N VAL A 427 -7.37 -5.21 -22.26
CA VAL A 427 -7.48 -5.40 -20.80
C VAL A 427 -7.48 -4.06 -20.07
N GLY A 428 -6.58 -3.14 -20.44
CA GLY A 428 -6.51 -1.78 -19.86
C GLY A 428 -7.80 -1.00 -20.09
N ALA A 429 -8.32 -1.02 -21.33
CA ALA A 429 -9.56 -0.34 -21.70
C ALA A 429 -10.75 -0.87 -20.88
N ILE A 430 -10.88 -2.18 -20.68
CA ILE A 430 -11.94 -2.79 -19.87
C ILE A 430 -11.88 -2.26 -18.44
N PHE A 431 -10.73 -2.37 -17.76
CA PHE A 431 -10.64 -2.04 -16.35
C PHE A 431 -10.62 -0.52 -16.08
N ILE A 432 -10.04 0.29 -16.97
CA ILE A 432 -10.11 1.75 -16.84
C ILE A 432 -11.54 2.25 -17.09
N SER A 433 -12.25 1.72 -18.08
CA SER A 433 -13.67 2.06 -18.32
C SER A 433 -14.56 1.66 -17.14
N LEU A 434 -14.34 0.46 -16.59
CA LEU A 434 -15.03 0.00 -15.38
C LEU A 434 -14.74 0.92 -14.19
N ALA A 435 -13.50 1.37 -14.03
CA ALA A 435 -13.11 2.29 -12.97
C ALA A 435 -13.76 3.68 -13.13
N LEU A 436 -13.80 4.23 -14.35
CA LEU A 436 -14.47 5.51 -14.66
C LEU A 436 -15.98 5.42 -14.38
N TYR A 437 -16.63 4.33 -14.80
CA TYR A 437 -18.03 4.06 -14.48
C TYR A 437 -18.23 3.99 -12.97
N SER A 438 -17.45 3.17 -12.27
CA SER A 438 -17.56 2.97 -10.83
C SER A 438 -17.33 4.27 -10.05
N LEU A 439 -16.36 5.09 -10.47
CA LEU A 439 -16.11 6.41 -9.88
C LEU A 439 -17.33 7.35 -10.04
N SER A 440 -18.09 7.24 -11.15
CA SER A 440 -19.30 8.04 -11.33
C SER A 440 -20.39 7.71 -10.31
N GLN A 441 -20.50 6.43 -9.92
CA GLN A 441 -21.50 5.93 -8.97
C GLN A 441 -21.15 6.23 -7.50
N LEU A 442 -19.87 6.40 -7.16
CA LEU A 442 -19.43 6.71 -5.79
C LEU A 442 -19.76 8.16 -5.42
N LYS A 443 -20.06 8.40 -4.15
CA LYS A 443 -20.25 9.76 -3.61
C LYS A 443 -18.90 10.42 -3.35
N GLU A 444 -18.84 11.77 -3.46
CA GLU A 444 -17.67 12.54 -3.03
C GLU A 444 -17.49 12.40 -1.51
N THR A 445 -16.22 12.21 -1.09
CA THR A 445 -15.90 11.98 0.31
C THR A 445 -15.05 13.09 0.94
N PHE A 446 -14.61 14.07 0.16
CA PHE A 446 -13.83 15.19 0.71
C PHE A 446 -14.65 15.95 1.75
N GLY A 447 -14.09 16.11 2.96
CA GLY A 447 -14.76 16.81 4.07
C GLY A 447 -15.95 16.08 4.69
N LYS A 448 -16.22 14.84 4.28
CA LYS A 448 -17.31 14.04 4.86
C LYS A 448 -17.06 13.78 6.34
N ASP A 449 -18.09 13.93 7.16
CA ASP A 449 -18.05 13.47 8.55
C ASP A 449 -18.02 11.94 8.57
N LEU A 450 -17.16 11.39 9.41
CA LEU A 450 -16.98 9.95 9.52
C LEU A 450 -17.65 9.33 10.77
N ASP A 451 -18.24 10.17 11.63
CA ASP A 451 -18.93 9.72 12.84
C ASP A 451 -20.35 9.22 12.52
N TYR A 452 -20.41 8.14 11.76
CA TYR A 452 -21.67 7.45 11.46
C TYR A 452 -21.48 5.95 11.46
N PHE A 453 -22.57 5.22 11.64
CA PHE A 453 -22.61 3.76 11.65
C PHE A 453 -23.46 3.24 10.49
N GLU A 454 -23.01 2.13 9.89
CA GLU A 454 -23.87 1.37 8.98
C GLU A 454 -24.88 0.58 9.82
N LEU A 455 -26.16 0.84 9.58
CA LEU A 455 -27.26 0.15 10.29
C LEU A 455 -27.53 -1.22 9.65
N SER A 456 -28.04 -2.16 10.43
CA SER A 456 -28.43 -3.52 9.99
C SER A 456 -29.67 -3.50 9.05
#